data_599b9cda5fed56017999d133f8b4adbb
#
_entry.id   599b9cda5fed56017999d133f8b4adbb
#
_cell.length_a   1.000
_cell.length_b   1.000
_cell.length_c   1.000
_cell.angle_alpha   90.00
_cell.angle_beta   90.00
_cell.angle_gamma   90.00
#
_symmetry.space_group_name_H-M   'P 1'
#
loop_
_entity.id
_entity.type
_entity.pdbx_description
1 polymer ?
#
loop_
_entity_poly.entity_id
_entity_poly.type
_entity_poly.pdbx_seq_one_letter_code
_entity_poly.pdbx_strand_id
1 'polypeptide(L)'
;MVDVMPQKAVAEELIAEFDRKGDEFGGVANVTMLWVHGEQARRVIYDELMKRQAIVDECLAYSTIPEVEDLNGSQKRLREEGADVITFTSSSTVRHFMDLKIPLPASCRIASIGPVTSATLAEYGLKPDVEASEHTIPSLVEAVARLF
;
A
#
# COMPACT_ATOMS: atom_id res chain seq x y z
N MET A 1 14.14 -9.56 -17.18
CA MET A 1 14.30 -8.12 -17.52
C MET A 1 12.92 -7.52 -17.41
N VAL A 2 12.76 -6.29 -16.93
CA VAL A 2 11.49 -5.57 -16.91
C VAL A 2 11.54 -4.55 -18.05
N ASP A 3 10.60 -4.64 -18.99
CA ASP A 3 10.60 -3.81 -20.21
C ASP A 3 9.97 -2.43 -19.95
N VAL A 4 8.94 -2.39 -19.10
CA VAL A 4 8.24 -1.14 -18.71
C VAL A 4 8.16 -1.04 -17.20
N MET A 5 8.73 0.03 -16.64
CA MET A 5 8.68 0.31 -15.21
C MET A 5 8.46 1.81 -14.98
N PRO A 6 7.37 2.22 -14.32
CA PRO A 6 7.11 3.62 -14.04
C PRO A 6 8.06 4.15 -12.96
N GLN A 7 8.27 5.46 -12.94
CA GLN A 7 9.07 6.10 -11.89
C GLN A 7 8.35 6.10 -10.53
N LYS A 8 7.02 6.17 -10.54
CA LYS A 8 6.19 6.05 -9.35
C LYS A 8 5.38 4.76 -9.43
N ALA A 9 5.32 4.02 -8.34
CA ALA A 9 4.61 2.74 -8.24
C ALA A 9 3.09 2.93 -8.11
N VAL A 10 2.46 3.62 -9.07
CA VAL A 10 1.01 3.83 -9.15
C VAL A 10 0.49 3.42 -10.53
N ALA A 11 -0.76 2.97 -10.57
CA ALA A 11 -1.37 2.44 -11.78
C ALA A 11 -1.39 3.46 -12.94
N GLU A 12 -1.69 4.69 -12.62
CA GLU A 12 -1.78 5.81 -13.57
C GLU A 12 -0.43 6.09 -14.25
N GLU A 13 0.67 6.00 -13.51
CA GLU A 13 2.02 6.17 -14.06
C GLU A 13 2.43 4.98 -14.94
N LEU A 14 2.02 3.77 -14.60
CA LEU A 14 2.27 2.60 -15.45
C LEU A 14 1.56 2.75 -16.80
N ILE A 15 0.31 3.21 -16.80
CA ILE A 15 -0.43 3.47 -18.04
C ILE A 15 0.22 4.58 -18.86
N ALA A 16 0.65 5.67 -18.22
CA ALA A 16 1.37 6.75 -18.90
C ALA A 16 2.70 6.28 -19.50
N GLU A 17 3.37 5.31 -18.86
CA GLU A 17 4.60 4.71 -19.39
C GLU A 17 4.33 3.83 -20.62
N PHE A 18 3.23 3.08 -20.64
CA PHE A 18 2.78 2.38 -21.85
C PHE A 18 2.51 3.33 -23.00
N ASP A 19 1.86 4.47 -22.75
CA ASP A 19 1.61 5.47 -23.79
C ASP A 19 2.92 6.10 -24.30
N ARG A 20 3.87 6.42 -23.40
CA ARG A 20 5.18 6.96 -23.79
C ARG A 20 6.05 6.01 -24.63
N LYS A 21 5.98 4.72 -24.31
CA LYS A 21 6.72 3.67 -25.01
C LYS A 21 5.92 3.01 -26.14
N GLY A 22 4.68 3.44 -26.34
CA GLY A 22 3.78 2.85 -27.33
C GLY A 22 4.36 2.82 -28.73
N ASP A 23 5.11 3.86 -29.14
CA ASP A 23 5.79 3.92 -30.43
C ASP A 23 6.88 2.85 -30.59
N GLU A 24 7.56 2.48 -29.48
CA GLU A 24 8.61 1.44 -29.50
C GLU A 24 8.02 0.03 -29.63
N PHE A 25 6.81 -0.20 -29.09
CA PHE A 25 6.14 -1.51 -29.06
C PHE A 25 4.98 -1.62 -30.06
N GLY A 26 4.73 -0.60 -30.89
CA GLY A 26 3.57 -0.58 -31.82
C GLY A 26 2.23 -0.37 -31.12
N GLY A 27 2.23 0.17 -29.91
CA GLY A 27 1.05 0.35 -29.07
C GLY A 27 0.62 -0.93 -28.35
N VAL A 28 -0.49 -0.88 -27.62
CA VAL A 28 -1.04 -2.03 -26.87
C VAL A 28 -2.31 -2.61 -27.49
N ALA A 29 -2.78 -2.07 -28.62
CA ALA A 29 -3.98 -2.55 -29.30
C ALA A 29 -3.77 -4.00 -29.80
N ASN A 30 -4.71 -4.89 -29.49
CA ASN A 30 -4.67 -6.33 -29.77
C ASN A 30 -3.50 -7.09 -29.09
N VAL A 31 -2.79 -6.48 -28.13
CA VAL A 31 -1.81 -7.17 -27.32
C VAL A 31 -2.52 -7.93 -26.21
N THR A 32 -2.22 -9.22 -26.06
CA THR A 32 -2.71 -10.03 -24.94
C THR A 32 -1.84 -9.79 -23.71
N MET A 33 -2.45 -9.39 -22.62
CA MET A 33 -1.80 -9.06 -21.35
C MET A 33 -2.41 -9.86 -20.20
N LEU A 34 -1.59 -10.37 -19.31
CA LEU A 34 -2.03 -10.95 -18.05
C LEU A 34 -1.88 -9.91 -16.92
N TRP A 35 -2.99 -9.47 -16.35
CA TRP A 35 -2.98 -8.60 -15.19
C TRP A 35 -3.03 -9.42 -13.90
N VAL A 36 -1.86 -9.53 -13.25
CA VAL A 36 -1.72 -10.21 -11.97
C VAL A 36 -1.94 -9.20 -10.85
N HIS A 37 -2.93 -9.45 -9.98
CA HIS A 37 -3.32 -8.48 -8.97
C HIS A 37 -3.83 -9.11 -7.66
N GLY A 38 -3.93 -8.30 -6.59
CA GLY A 38 -4.61 -8.65 -5.36
C GLY A 38 -6.12 -8.37 -5.45
N GLU A 39 -6.91 -9.06 -4.63
CA GLU A 39 -8.38 -8.95 -4.62
C GLU A 39 -8.91 -7.50 -4.52
N GLN A 40 -8.24 -6.65 -3.75
CA GLN A 40 -8.65 -5.26 -3.52
C GLN A 40 -7.98 -4.26 -4.48
N ALA A 41 -7.37 -4.74 -5.57
CA ALA A 41 -6.73 -3.85 -6.55
C ALA A 41 -7.77 -2.98 -7.27
N ARG A 42 -7.44 -1.69 -7.43
CA ARG A 42 -8.25 -0.79 -8.26
C ARG A 42 -8.18 -1.24 -9.72
N ARG A 43 -9.32 -1.22 -10.42
CA ARG A 43 -9.38 -1.67 -11.83
C ARG A 43 -8.78 -0.69 -12.85
N VAL A 44 -8.10 0.35 -12.40
CA VAL A 44 -7.53 1.39 -13.28
C VAL A 44 -6.70 0.81 -14.42
N ILE A 45 -5.79 -0.14 -14.13
CA ILE A 45 -4.96 -0.77 -15.16
C ILE A 45 -5.81 -1.52 -16.18
N TYR A 46 -6.74 -2.35 -15.71
CA TYR A 46 -7.64 -3.10 -16.57
C TYR A 46 -8.45 -2.19 -17.48
N ASP A 47 -9.15 -1.22 -16.88
CA ASP A 47 -10.06 -0.34 -17.61
C ASP A 47 -9.31 0.52 -18.65
N GLU A 48 -8.13 1.01 -18.31
CA GLU A 48 -7.32 1.83 -19.20
C GLU A 48 -6.70 1.03 -20.36
N LEU A 49 -6.28 -0.21 -20.11
CA LEU A 49 -5.78 -1.10 -21.17
C LEU A 49 -6.91 -1.53 -22.10
N MET A 50 -8.10 -1.84 -21.56
CA MET A 50 -9.29 -2.16 -22.38
C MET A 50 -9.72 -0.98 -23.29
N LYS A 51 -9.66 0.26 -22.79
CA LYS A 51 -9.91 1.46 -23.63
C LYS A 51 -8.92 1.56 -24.79
N ARG A 52 -7.70 1.08 -24.62
CA ARG A 52 -6.64 1.04 -25.62
C ARG A 52 -6.70 -0.21 -26.52
N GLN A 53 -7.81 -0.95 -26.44
CA GLN A 53 -8.06 -2.16 -27.23
C GLN A 53 -7.06 -3.31 -26.96
N ALA A 54 -6.45 -3.35 -25.78
CA ALA A 54 -5.70 -4.52 -25.34
C ALA A 54 -6.66 -5.67 -24.98
N ILE A 55 -6.18 -6.90 -25.05
CA ILE A 55 -6.88 -8.11 -24.58
C ILE A 55 -6.31 -8.41 -23.20
N VAL A 56 -7.10 -8.21 -22.14
CA VAL A 56 -6.61 -8.34 -20.76
C VAL A 56 -7.24 -9.54 -20.07
N ASP A 57 -6.41 -10.53 -19.73
CA ASP A 57 -6.77 -11.63 -18.85
C ASP A 57 -6.43 -11.26 -17.40
N GLU A 58 -7.35 -11.56 -16.46
CA GLU A 58 -7.16 -11.27 -15.04
C GLU A 58 -6.64 -12.51 -14.31
N CYS A 59 -5.64 -12.31 -13.44
CA CYS A 59 -5.14 -13.33 -12.53
C CYS A 59 -5.17 -12.80 -11.09
N LEU A 60 -6.15 -13.24 -10.31
CA LEU A 60 -6.20 -12.97 -8.87
C LEU A 60 -5.11 -13.81 -8.18
N ALA A 61 -4.05 -13.15 -7.69
CA ALA A 61 -2.88 -13.82 -7.12
C ALA A 61 -2.95 -13.95 -5.59
N TYR A 62 -3.60 -13.02 -4.88
CA TYR A 62 -3.69 -13.03 -3.43
C TYR A 62 -4.86 -12.21 -2.90
N SER A 63 -5.28 -12.53 -1.67
CA SER A 63 -6.17 -11.71 -0.84
C SER A 63 -5.43 -11.24 0.40
N THR A 64 -5.71 -10.02 0.86
CA THR A 64 -5.21 -9.51 2.14
C THR A 64 -6.23 -9.85 3.22
N ILE A 65 -5.83 -10.67 4.17
CA ILE A 65 -6.65 -11.07 5.32
C ILE A 65 -6.05 -10.52 6.62
N PRO A 66 -6.87 -10.23 7.65
CA PRO A 66 -6.36 -9.83 8.95
C PRO A 66 -5.64 -11.00 9.63
N GLU A 67 -4.53 -10.71 10.34
CA GLU A 67 -3.88 -11.65 11.25
C GLU A 67 -4.71 -11.73 12.56
N VAL A 68 -5.34 -12.85 12.81
CA VAL A 68 -6.22 -13.04 13.98
C VAL A 68 -5.64 -13.97 15.04
N GLU A 69 -4.62 -14.76 14.71
CA GLU A 69 -4.14 -15.86 15.54
C GLU A 69 -2.90 -15.52 16.39
N ASP A 70 -2.31 -14.34 16.23
CA ASP A 70 -1.08 -13.92 16.94
C ASP A 70 0.05 -14.96 16.90
N LEU A 71 0.30 -15.53 15.72
CA LEU A 71 1.22 -16.66 15.51
C LEU A 71 2.63 -16.44 16.08
N ASN A 72 3.09 -15.21 16.17
CA ASN A 72 4.41 -14.84 16.65
C ASN A 72 4.41 -14.17 18.03
N GLY A 73 3.25 -14.07 18.70
CA GLY A 73 3.10 -13.44 20.01
C GLY A 73 3.27 -11.92 20.04
N SER A 74 3.28 -11.27 18.87
CA SER A 74 3.46 -9.80 18.79
C SER A 74 2.28 -9.04 19.36
N GLN A 75 1.06 -9.50 19.15
CA GLN A 75 -0.14 -8.87 19.70
C GLN A 75 -0.18 -8.98 21.23
N LYS A 76 0.18 -10.16 21.76
CA LYS A 76 0.31 -10.39 23.20
C LYS A 76 1.35 -9.44 23.81
N ARG A 77 2.51 -9.38 23.19
CA ARG A 77 3.61 -8.50 23.66
C ARG A 77 3.20 -7.03 23.64
N LEU A 78 2.52 -6.57 22.58
CA LEU A 78 2.00 -5.20 22.52
C LEU A 78 1.00 -4.90 23.64
N ARG A 79 0.16 -5.87 24.03
CA ARG A 79 -0.81 -5.71 25.13
C ARG A 79 -0.14 -5.66 26.49
N GLU A 80 0.93 -6.45 26.71
CA GLU A 80 1.59 -6.62 28.01
C GLU A 80 2.68 -5.57 28.24
N GLU A 81 3.47 -5.25 27.21
CA GLU A 81 4.66 -4.40 27.30
C GLU A 81 4.45 -3.02 26.67
N GLY A 82 3.47 -2.90 25.77
CA GLY A 82 3.25 -1.69 24.98
C GLY A 82 4.26 -1.55 23.83
N ALA A 83 4.33 -0.34 23.29
CA ALA A 83 5.32 0.07 22.30
C ALA A 83 5.57 1.58 22.40
N ASP A 84 6.78 2.02 22.10
CA ASP A 84 7.11 3.45 22.02
C ASP A 84 6.58 4.08 20.74
N VAL A 85 6.59 3.30 19.64
CA VAL A 85 6.07 3.74 18.34
C VAL A 85 5.40 2.58 17.60
N ILE A 86 4.30 2.90 16.91
CA ILE A 86 3.65 2.02 15.95
C ILE A 86 3.73 2.64 14.56
N THR A 87 4.09 1.82 13.55
CA THR A 87 4.21 2.26 12.17
C THR A 87 3.12 1.67 11.30
N PHE A 88 2.47 2.49 10.49
CA PHE A 88 1.46 2.05 9.52
C PHE A 88 1.96 2.31 8.10
N THR A 89 2.08 1.25 7.31
CA THR A 89 2.61 1.27 5.95
C THR A 89 1.52 1.19 4.87
N SER A 90 0.25 1.08 5.27
CA SER A 90 -0.90 1.10 4.36
C SER A 90 -2.22 1.32 5.10
N SER A 91 -3.26 1.73 4.38
CA SER A 91 -4.63 1.82 4.91
C SER A 91 -5.18 0.48 5.40
N SER A 92 -4.83 -0.62 4.74
CA SER A 92 -5.27 -1.96 5.16
C SER A 92 -4.65 -2.36 6.50
N THR A 93 -3.38 -2.04 6.75
CA THR A 93 -2.76 -2.31 8.07
C THR A 93 -3.42 -1.50 9.19
N VAL A 94 -3.84 -0.26 8.91
CA VAL A 94 -4.61 0.52 9.90
C VAL A 94 -5.92 -0.19 10.22
N ARG A 95 -6.73 -0.51 9.20
CA ARG A 95 -8.05 -1.13 9.40
C ARG A 95 -7.95 -2.45 10.15
N HIS A 96 -7.07 -3.36 9.71
CA HIS A 96 -6.90 -4.66 10.35
C HIS A 96 -6.37 -4.52 11.79
N PHE A 97 -5.47 -3.58 12.05
CA PHE A 97 -5.02 -3.31 13.42
C PHE A 97 -6.16 -2.82 14.31
N MET A 98 -6.99 -1.90 13.83
CA MET A 98 -8.14 -1.39 14.58
C MET A 98 -9.18 -2.48 14.87
N ASP A 99 -9.37 -3.43 13.95
CA ASP A 99 -10.25 -4.60 14.13
C ASP A 99 -9.79 -5.52 15.26
N LEU A 100 -8.49 -5.57 15.56
CA LEU A 100 -7.94 -6.34 16.68
C LEU A 100 -8.33 -5.76 18.06
N LYS A 101 -8.82 -4.52 18.10
CA LYS A 101 -9.21 -3.80 19.34
C LYS A 101 -8.11 -3.81 20.42
N ILE A 102 -6.86 -3.73 19.99
CA ILE A 102 -5.72 -3.62 20.90
C ILE A 102 -5.62 -2.14 21.35
N PRO A 103 -5.70 -1.86 22.64
CA PRO A 103 -5.55 -0.50 23.13
C PRO A 103 -4.09 -0.03 22.91
N LEU A 104 -3.92 1.14 22.31
CA LEU A 104 -2.61 1.78 22.22
C LEU A 104 -2.36 2.55 23.52
N PRO A 105 -1.19 2.41 24.15
CA PRO A 105 -0.78 3.26 25.26
C PRO A 105 -0.81 4.75 24.84
N ALA A 106 -1.21 5.63 25.73
CA ALA A 106 -1.25 7.06 25.45
C ALA A 106 0.14 7.66 25.10
N SER A 107 1.20 6.99 25.54
CA SER A 107 2.60 7.34 25.21
C SER A 107 3.07 6.81 23.85
N CYS A 108 2.34 5.88 23.23
CA CYS A 108 2.74 5.29 21.96
C CYS A 108 2.61 6.30 20.83
N ARG A 109 3.71 6.60 20.16
CA ARG A 109 3.74 7.46 18.97
C ARG A 109 3.22 6.71 17.75
N ILE A 110 2.60 7.44 16.83
CA ILE A 110 2.07 6.89 15.58
C ILE A 110 2.85 7.47 14.42
N ALA A 111 3.39 6.58 13.58
CA ALA A 111 4.07 6.97 12.34
C ALA A 111 3.33 6.41 11.12
N SER A 112 3.12 7.27 10.11
CA SER A 112 2.43 6.94 8.86
C SER A 112 3.38 7.03 7.67
N ILE A 113 3.24 6.09 6.73
CA ILE A 113 4.02 6.10 5.48
C ILE A 113 3.58 7.19 4.50
N GLY A 114 2.42 7.80 4.69
CA GLY A 114 1.95 8.84 3.77
C GLY A 114 0.48 9.22 3.95
N PRO A 115 0.00 10.21 3.18
CA PRO A 115 -1.27 10.90 3.41
C PRO A 115 -2.50 9.99 3.31
N VAL A 116 -2.49 8.97 2.46
CA VAL A 116 -3.61 8.02 2.34
C VAL A 116 -3.77 7.19 3.62
N THR A 117 -2.64 6.76 4.19
CA THR A 117 -2.61 6.03 5.47
C THR A 117 -2.99 6.94 6.63
N SER A 118 -2.51 8.19 6.64
CA SER A 118 -2.87 9.21 7.63
C SER A 118 -4.37 9.55 7.60
N ALA A 119 -4.96 9.66 6.41
CA ALA A 119 -6.40 9.86 6.26
C ALA A 119 -7.20 8.68 6.83
N THR A 120 -6.73 7.44 6.63
CA THR A 120 -7.36 6.26 7.22
C THR A 120 -7.24 6.25 8.75
N LEU A 121 -6.11 6.66 9.32
CA LEU A 121 -5.98 6.84 10.78
C LEU A 121 -6.99 7.84 11.32
N ALA A 122 -7.22 8.94 10.60
CA ALA A 122 -8.19 9.96 11.00
C ALA A 122 -9.64 9.43 11.02
N GLU A 123 -10.01 8.46 10.15
CA GLU A 123 -11.31 7.78 10.18
C GLU A 123 -11.57 7.10 11.55
N TYR A 124 -10.50 6.68 12.24
CA TYR A 124 -10.55 6.06 13.58
C TYR A 124 -10.24 7.05 14.73
N GLY A 125 -10.20 8.35 14.45
CA GLY A 125 -9.90 9.38 15.45
C GLY A 125 -8.42 9.43 15.87
N LEU A 126 -7.54 8.80 15.13
CA LEU A 126 -6.09 8.79 15.37
C LEU A 126 -5.39 9.82 14.48
N LYS A 127 -4.34 10.43 15.02
CA LYS A 127 -3.49 11.35 14.27
C LYS A 127 -2.06 10.85 14.34
N PRO A 128 -1.35 10.71 13.21
CA PRO A 128 0.07 10.38 13.26
C PRO A 128 0.89 11.52 13.90
N ASP A 129 1.87 11.16 14.71
CA ASP A 129 2.87 12.09 15.25
C ASP A 129 3.86 12.50 14.16
N VAL A 130 4.18 11.58 13.24
CA VAL A 130 5.00 11.83 12.05
C VAL A 130 4.43 11.12 10.83
N GLU A 131 4.65 11.75 9.68
CA GLU A 131 4.40 11.18 8.36
C GLU A 131 5.69 11.20 7.55
N ALA A 132 5.98 10.12 6.81
CA ALA A 132 7.15 10.06 5.95
C ALA A 132 7.02 11.08 4.81
N SER A 133 8.13 11.77 4.48
CA SER A 133 8.17 12.77 3.40
C SER A 133 8.04 12.12 2.01
N GLU A 134 8.46 10.86 1.88
CA GLU A 134 8.28 10.03 0.71
C GLU A 134 7.60 8.71 1.14
N HIS A 135 6.78 8.13 0.26
CA HIS A 135 6.02 6.90 0.58
C HIS A 135 6.92 5.65 0.49
N THR A 136 8.04 5.69 1.18
CA THR A 136 9.05 4.62 1.21
C THR A 136 9.38 4.21 2.64
N ILE A 137 9.82 2.96 2.81
CA ILE A 137 10.25 2.47 4.13
C ILE A 137 11.45 3.26 4.67
N PRO A 138 12.50 3.57 3.88
CA PRO A 138 13.59 4.39 4.38
C PRO A 138 13.13 5.74 4.93
N SER A 139 12.26 6.46 4.20
CA SER A 139 11.73 7.74 4.65
C SER A 139 10.87 7.63 5.92
N LEU A 140 10.11 6.52 6.07
CA LEU A 140 9.36 6.25 7.29
C LEU A 140 10.30 6.03 8.49
N VAL A 141 11.39 5.27 8.30
CA VAL A 141 12.40 5.04 9.34
C VAL A 141 13.06 6.35 9.76
N GLU A 142 13.42 7.21 8.81
CA GLU A 142 13.95 8.54 9.09
C GLU A 142 12.97 9.43 9.87
N ALA A 143 11.67 9.36 9.51
CA ALA A 143 10.64 10.12 10.22
C ALA A 143 10.51 9.62 11.68
N VAL A 144 10.52 8.31 11.91
CA VAL A 144 10.50 7.71 13.24
C VAL A 144 11.74 8.11 14.06
N ALA A 145 12.93 8.09 13.46
CA ALA A 145 14.16 8.46 14.15
C ALA A 145 14.17 9.91 14.67
N ARG A 146 13.34 10.78 14.10
CA ARG A 146 13.21 12.19 14.56
C ARG A 146 12.31 12.35 15.80
N LEU A 147 11.63 11.27 16.22
CA LEU A 147 10.76 11.28 17.41
C LEU A 147 11.57 11.09 18.71
N PHE A 148 12.80 10.59 18.58
CA PHE A 148 13.71 10.26 19.68
C PHE A 148 15.04 10.99 19.54
#